data_912708fac13245c9d3c582d330ee4bb3
#
_entry.id   912708fac13245c9d3c582d330ee4bb3
#
_cell.length_a   1.000
_cell.length_b   1.000
_cell.length_c   1.000
_cell.angle_alpha   90.00
_cell.angle_beta   90.00
_cell.angle_gamma   90.00
#
_symmetry.space_group_name_H-M   'P 1'
#
loop_
_entity.id
_entity.type
_entity.pdbx_description
1 polymer ?
#
loop_
_entity_poly.entity_id
_entity_poly.type
_entity_poly.pdbx_seq_one_letter_code
_entity_poly.pdbx_strand_id
1 'polypeptide(L)'
;IYSTYEPPENSDPLEVVAMGHQWWWEFRYPDEGIVTANELYVPTDRPVRITLQSQDVIHSFWVPQVAGKKDTVPGNTNVMWLQVDEPGNYSGQCAEFCGVAHARMRFRVIAEEESNFNNWMESMKTPPRMDTSEGYGLFLAHCSMCHSIDSYNEGSYEKELTMQDERWDDWYFNQEESVRVSAPNLTHLGIRTMIAAGQKDMTKENLIAWIKDPSEFKRGTRMQSVASVYKGGPAKLEDY
;
A
#
# COMPACT_ATOMS: atom_id res chain seq x y z
N ILE A 1 -22.58 14.66 -1.28
CA ILE A 1 -22.05 13.39 -0.74
C ILE A 1 -22.56 12.31 -1.67
N TYR A 2 -21.71 11.80 -2.54
CA TYR A 2 -22.04 10.67 -3.40
C TYR A 2 -22.29 9.43 -2.55
N SER A 3 -23.25 8.59 -3.00
CA SER A 3 -23.50 7.31 -2.33
C SER A 3 -22.25 6.44 -2.41
N THR A 4 -21.69 6.08 -1.28
CA THR A 4 -20.53 5.16 -1.18
C THR A 4 -20.87 3.74 -1.68
N TYR A 5 -22.13 3.49 -1.98
CA TYR A 5 -22.67 2.15 -2.27
C TYR A 5 -23.18 1.97 -3.70
N GLU A 6 -23.40 3.06 -4.43
CA GLU A 6 -23.96 3.02 -5.78
C GLU A 6 -22.99 3.66 -6.78
N PRO A 7 -22.75 3.02 -7.94
CA PRO A 7 -21.91 3.60 -8.98
C PRO A 7 -22.59 4.84 -9.57
N PRO A 8 -21.81 5.86 -9.92
CA PRO A 8 -22.32 6.97 -10.73
C PRO A 8 -22.78 6.47 -12.10
N GLU A 9 -23.91 6.98 -12.58
CA GLU A 9 -24.44 6.62 -13.90
C GLU A 9 -23.47 6.99 -15.02
N ASN A 10 -23.27 6.07 -15.97
CA ASN A 10 -22.44 6.26 -17.18
C ASN A 10 -20.98 6.70 -16.90
N SER A 11 -20.41 6.27 -15.81
CA SER A 11 -19.02 6.59 -15.45
C SER A 11 -18.03 5.55 -16.00
N ASP A 12 -16.83 6.03 -16.32
CA ASP A 12 -15.63 5.22 -16.55
C ASP A 12 -14.75 5.31 -15.29
N PRO A 13 -14.96 4.46 -14.28
CA PRO A 13 -14.27 4.58 -13.01
C PRO A 13 -12.81 4.18 -13.09
N LEU A 14 -11.99 4.78 -12.22
CA LEU A 14 -10.69 4.21 -11.90
C LEU A 14 -10.89 2.98 -11.00
N GLU A 15 -10.38 1.84 -11.44
CA GLU A 15 -10.41 0.60 -10.64
C GLU A 15 -9.22 0.53 -9.69
N VAL A 16 -9.49 0.32 -8.40
CA VAL A 16 -8.47 0.16 -7.36
C VAL A 16 -8.82 -1.00 -6.45
N VAL A 17 -7.82 -1.79 -6.07
CA VAL A 17 -7.94 -2.74 -4.97
C VAL A 17 -7.22 -2.17 -3.75
N ALA A 18 -7.92 -2.03 -2.64
CA ALA A 18 -7.34 -1.68 -1.35
C ALA A 18 -7.32 -2.91 -0.45
N MET A 19 -6.13 -3.37 -0.12
CA MET A 19 -5.91 -4.52 0.74
C MET A 19 -5.35 -4.10 2.09
N GLY A 20 -6.05 -4.49 3.17
CA GLY A 20 -5.60 -4.29 4.53
C GLY A 20 -4.61 -5.36 4.98
N HIS A 21 -3.51 -4.94 5.57
CA HIS A 21 -2.51 -5.80 6.22
C HIS A 21 -2.26 -5.29 7.64
N GLN A 22 -1.79 -6.15 8.53
CA GLN A 22 -1.35 -5.71 9.87
C GLN A 22 0.07 -5.11 9.80
N TRP A 23 0.28 -3.81 9.77
CA TRP A 23 -0.67 -2.70 9.91
C TRP A 23 -0.34 -1.62 8.88
N TRP A 24 -0.72 -1.86 7.63
CA TRP A 24 -0.48 -0.97 6.51
C TRP A 24 -1.51 -1.25 5.41
N TRP A 25 -1.61 -0.35 4.41
CA TRP A 25 -2.52 -0.50 3.29
C TRP A 25 -1.75 -0.68 1.99
N GLU A 26 -2.12 -1.69 1.22
CA GLU A 26 -1.67 -1.88 -0.15
C GLU A 26 -2.75 -1.37 -1.10
N PHE A 27 -2.32 -0.64 -2.13
CA PHE A 27 -3.20 -0.19 -3.19
C PHE A 27 -2.69 -0.72 -4.52
N ARG A 28 -3.58 -1.38 -5.27
CA ARG A 28 -3.29 -1.91 -6.59
C ARG A 28 -4.17 -1.21 -7.60
N TYR A 29 -3.61 -0.94 -8.78
CA TYR A 29 -4.29 -0.44 -9.96
C TYR A 29 -4.22 -1.55 -11.00
N PRO A 30 -5.24 -2.44 -11.08
CA PRO A 30 -5.13 -3.69 -11.84
C PRO A 30 -4.90 -3.46 -13.33
N ASP A 31 -5.60 -2.48 -13.91
CA ASP A 31 -5.52 -2.17 -15.33
C ASP A 31 -4.14 -1.61 -15.74
N GLU A 32 -3.42 -1.05 -14.77
CA GLU A 32 -2.13 -0.37 -14.97
C GLU A 32 -0.95 -1.20 -14.46
N GLY A 33 -1.21 -2.28 -13.72
CA GLY A 33 -0.20 -3.13 -13.11
C GLY A 33 0.63 -2.45 -12.02
N ILE A 34 0.12 -1.40 -11.39
CA ILE A 34 0.82 -0.61 -10.38
C ILE A 34 0.42 -1.05 -8.98
N VAL A 35 1.40 -1.11 -8.09
CA VAL A 35 1.20 -1.37 -6.66
C VAL A 35 1.88 -0.29 -5.83
N THR A 36 1.14 0.27 -4.87
CA THR A 36 1.68 1.24 -3.91
C THR A 36 1.34 0.84 -2.48
N ALA A 37 1.87 1.57 -1.51
CA ALA A 37 1.60 1.32 -0.09
C ALA A 37 1.36 2.62 0.67
N ASN A 38 0.24 2.64 1.40
CA ASN A 38 -0.23 3.72 2.27
C ASN A 38 -0.54 5.05 1.58
N GLU A 39 -0.36 5.15 0.28
CA GLU A 39 -0.70 6.31 -0.54
C GLU A 39 -1.55 5.86 -1.73
N LEU A 40 -2.79 6.31 -1.76
CA LEU A 40 -3.74 6.09 -2.83
C LEU A 40 -3.83 7.36 -3.68
N TYR A 41 -3.34 7.31 -4.90
CA TYR A 41 -3.47 8.41 -5.85
C TYR A 41 -4.76 8.25 -6.65
N VAL A 42 -5.50 9.32 -6.81
CA VAL A 42 -6.75 9.35 -7.57
C VAL A 42 -6.84 10.63 -8.40
N PRO A 43 -7.46 10.60 -9.58
CA PRO A 43 -7.79 11.82 -10.31
C PRO A 43 -8.98 12.53 -9.64
N THR A 44 -9.05 13.86 -9.74
CA THR A 44 -10.26 14.61 -9.39
C THR A 44 -11.37 14.37 -10.42
N ASP A 45 -12.61 14.59 -10.01
CA ASP A 45 -13.83 14.54 -10.84
C ASP A 45 -14.11 13.18 -11.52
N ARG A 46 -13.27 12.19 -11.32
CA ARG A 46 -13.46 10.83 -11.82
C ARG A 46 -13.85 9.90 -10.67
N PRO A 47 -14.92 9.11 -10.82
CA PRO A 47 -15.28 8.10 -9.84
C PRO A 47 -14.19 7.05 -9.70
N VAL A 48 -13.96 6.62 -8.46
CA VAL A 48 -13.04 5.53 -8.13
C VAL A 48 -13.83 4.39 -7.52
N ARG A 49 -13.74 3.22 -8.13
CA ARG A 49 -14.27 1.98 -7.60
C ARG A 49 -13.21 1.28 -6.79
N ILE A 50 -13.43 1.15 -5.49
CA ILE A 50 -12.48 0.51 -4.59
C ILE A 50 -13.00 -0.87 -4.21
N THR A 51 -12.27 -1.89 -4.64
CA THR A 51 -12.44 -3.27 -4.17
C THR A 51 -11.67 -3.43 -2.87
N LEU A 52 -12.35 -3.82 -1.81
CA LEU A 52 -11.84 -3.90 -0.45
C LEU A 52 -11.61 -5.34 -0.03
N GLN A 53 -10.38 -5.67 0.32
CA GLN A 53 -9.94 -7.00 0.74
C GLN A 53 -9.06 -6.92 1.98
N SER A 54 -8.89 -8.03 2.67
CA SER A 54 -7.96 -8.15 3.79
C SER A 54 -7.13 -9.40 3.68
N GLN A 55 -5.83 -9.26 3.97
CA GLN A 55 -4.86 -10.35 4.01
C GLN A 55 -4.91 -11.15 5.31
N ASP A 56 -5.34 -10.54 6.41
CA ASP A 56 -5.13 -11.14 7.74
C ASP A 56 -6.35 -11.02 8.66
N VAL A 57 -6.66 -9.87 9.21
CA VAL A 57 -7.78 -9.62 10.11
C VAL A 57 -8.74 -8.60 9.51
N ILE A 58 -9.87 -8.36 10.14
CA ILE A 58 -10.79 -7.30 9.70
C ILE A 58 -10.11 -5.95 9.90
N HIS A 59 -10.14 -5.09 8.86
CA HIS A 59 -9.82 -3.68 8.90
C HIS A 59 -11.01 -2.89 8.39
N SER A 60 -10.99 -1.56 8.48
CA SER A 60 -12.00 -0.72 7.85
C SER A 60 -11.34 0.45 7.14
N PHE A 61 -11.60 0.56 5.84
CA PHE A 61 -11.12 1.67 5.02
C PHE A 61 -11.98 2.91 5.29
N TRP A 62 -11.35 4.01 5.67
CA TRP A 62 -12.06 5.25 5.99
C TRP A 62 -11.25 6.49 5.66
N VAL A 63 -11.83 7.36 4.85
CA VAL A 63 -11.33 8.71 4.53
C VAL A 63 -12.41 9.71 4.91
N PRO A 64 -12.42 10.24 6.14
CA PRO A 64 -13.54 11.01 6.70
C PRO A 64 -14.02 12.17 5.85
N GLN A 65 -13.11 12.83 5.12
CA GLN A 65 -13.42 14.01 4.30
C GLN A 65 -14.00 13.67 2.93
N VAL A 66 -13.86 12.42 2.48
CA VAL A 66 -14.19 12.01 1.10
C VAL A 66 -15.37 11.05 1.07
N ALA A 67 -15.35 10.03 1.93
CA ALA A 67 -16.31 8.94 1.88
C ALA A 67 -16.62 8.38 3.27
N GLY A 68 -17.68 7.58 3.36
CA GLY A 68 -17.97 6.74 4.53
C GLY A 68 -16.89 5.67 4.75
N LYS A 69 -17.04 4.89 5.82
CA LYS A 69 -16.17 3.75 6.07
C LYS A 69 -16.79 2.44 5.57
N LYS A 70 -15.94 1.50 5.17
CA LYS A 70 -16.35 0.14 4.83
C LYS A 70 -15.28 -0.87 5.21
N ASP A 71 -15.73 -2.00 5.76
CA ASP A 71 -14.84 -3.03 6.27
C ASP A 71 -14.19 -3.84 5.15
N THR A 72 -12.94 -4.24 5.40
CA THR A 72 -12.23 -5.26 4.64
C THR A 72 -12.19 -6.54 5.48
N VAL A 73 -12.82 -7.60 4.97
CA VAL A 73 -13.01 -8.84 5.73
C VAL A 73 -12.25 -9.96 5.04
N PRO A 74 -11.43 -10.75 5.77
CA PRO A 74 -10.73 -11.89 5.19
C PRO A 74 -11.71 -12.87 4.53
N GLY A 75 -11.38 -13.32 3.32
CA GLY A 75 -12.23 -14.24 2.55
C GLY A 75 -13.51 -13.60 1.99
N ASN A 76 -13.68 -12.29 2.09
CA ASN A 76 -14.81 -11.58 1.51
C ASN A 76 -14.36 -10.32 0.76
N THR A 77 -15.01 -10.05 -0.34
CA THR A 77 -14.73 -8.86 -1.15
C THR A 77 -15.88 -7.86 -1.00
N ASN A 78 -15.57 -6.67 -0.51
CA ASN A 78 -16.48 -5.54 -0.46
C ASN A 78 -16.12 -4.53 -1.56
N VAL A 79 -17.07 -3.70 -1.94
CA VAL A 79 -16.86 -2.61 -2.90
C VAL A 79 -17.40 -1.32 -2.32
N MET A 80 -16.66 -0.23 -2.49
CA MET A 80 -17.15 1.11 -2.22
C MET A 80 -16.76 2.06 -3.36
N TRP A 81 -17.41 3.20 -3.38
CA TRP A 81 -17.17 4.25 -4.36
C TRP A 81 -16.69 5.50 -3.64
N LEU A 82 -15.75 6.20 -4.24
CA LEU A 82 -15.39 7.54 -3.83
C LEU A 82 -15.19 8.42 -5.07
N GLN A 83 -15.35 9.70 -4.88
CA GLN A 83 -14.97 10.73 -5.84
C GLN A 83 -14.48 11.93 -5.06
N VAL A 84 -13.41 12.54 -5.55
CA VAL A 84 -12.80 13.73 -4.96
C VAL A 84 -12.89 14.86 -5.97
N ASP A 85 -13.49 15.97 -5.59
CA ASP A 85 -13.74 17.09 -6.50
C ASP A 85 -12.57 18.10 -6.51
N GLU A 86 -11.79 18.17 -5.42
CA GLU A 86 -10.70 19.14 -5.28
C GLU A 86 -9.33 18.44 -5.12
N PRO A 87 -8.29 18.89 -5.81
CA PRO A 87 -6.94 18.37 -5.59
C PRO A 87 -6.49 18.56 -4.14
N GLY A 88 -5.77 17.59 -3.60
CA GLY A 88 -5.28 17.69 -2.23
C GLY A 88 -4.92 16.37 -1.57
N ASN A 89 -4.53 16.47 -0.30
CA ASN A 89 -4.14 15.34 0.52
C ASN A 89 -5.21 15.08 1.60
N TYR A 90 -5.85 13.93 1.52
CA TYR A 90 -6.93 13.52 2.41
C TYR A 90 -6.46 12.40 3.32
N SER A 91 -6.56 12.62 4.62
CA SER A 91 -6.10 11.63 5.60
C SER A 91 -7.08 10.46 5.71
N GLY A 92 -6.57 9.25 5.58
CA GLY A 92 -7.29 8.01 5.82
C GLY A 92 -6.70 7.24 7.00
N GLN A 93 -7.53 6.40 7.61
CA GLN A 93 -7.12 5.54 8.72
C GLN A 93 -7.93 4.25 8.75
N CYS A 94 -7.35 3.23 9.37
CA CYS A 94 -8.10 2.03 9.73
C CYS A 94 -9.13 2.38 10.81
N ALA A 95 -10.38 2.00 10.60
CA ALA A 95 -11.51 2.31 11.48
C ALA A 95 -12.13 1.06 12.13
N GLU A 96 -11.45 -0.12 12.08
CA GLU A 96 -11.80 -1.33 12.80
C GLU A 96 -10.59 -1.86 13.55
N PHE A 97 -10.77 -2.25 14.82
CA PHE A 97 -9.66 -2.71 15.65
C PHE A 97 -8.99 -3.95 15.04
N CYS A 98 -7.74 -3.80 14.66
CA CYS A 98 -6.95 -4.82 13.95
C CYS A 98 -5.67 -5.24 14.68
N GLY A 99 -5.52 -4.89 15.96
CA GLY A 99 -4.39 -5.30 16.80
C GLY A 99 -3.54 -4.12 17.31
N VAL A 100 -2.32 -4.42 17.75
CA VAL A 100 -1.47 -3.52 18.57
C VAL A 100 -1.08 -2.20 17.89
N ALA A 101 -0.96 -2.17 16.56
CA ALA A 101 -0.65 -0.95 15.83
C ALA A 101 -1.85 -0.37 15.06
N HIS A 102 -3.09 -0.75 15.45
CA HIS A 102 -4.31 -0.25 14.82
C HIS A 102 -4.34 1.29 14.72
N ALA A 103 -4.09 2.01 15.78
CA ALA A 103 -4.10 3.48 15.79
C ALA A 103 -2.98 4.12 14.93
N ARG A 104 -2.04 3.31 14.45
CA ARG A 104 -0.90 3.70 13.59
C ARG A 104 -1.01 3.13 12.18
N MET A 105 -2.16 2.63 11.80
CA MET A 105 -2.46 2.16 10.45
C MET A 105 -3.20 3.25 9.69
N ARG A 106 -2.43 4.23 9.24
CA ARG A 106 -2.92 5.38 8.48
C ARG A 106 -2.53 5.26 7.02
N PHE A 107 -3.20 6.03 6.20
CA PHE A 107 -2.89 6.18 4.78
C PHE A 107 -3.29 7.57 4.31
N ARG A 108 -3.01 7.89 3.06
CA ARG A 108 -3.37 9.15 2.44
C ARG A 108 -4.02 8.89 1.09
N VAL A 109 -5.09 9.60 0.80
CA VAL A 109 -5.60 9.76 -0.56
C VAL A 109 -5.00 11.05 -1.10
N ILE A 110 -4.30 10.96 -2.22
CA ILE A 110 -3.69 12.08 -2.92
C ILE A 110 -4.52 12.29 -4.19
N ALA A 111 -5.35 13.31 -4.18
CA ALA A 111 -6.16 13.67 -5.33
C ALA A 111 -5.42 14.70 -6.17
N GLU A 112 -5.32 14.43 -7.45
CA GLU A 112 -4.62 15.26 -8.43
C GLU A 112 -5.53 15.55 -9.61
N GLU A 113 -5.30 16.67 -10.27
CA GLU A 113 -5.91 16.88 -11.58
C GLU A 113 -5.50 15.77 -12.54
N GLU A 114 -6.38 15.41 -13.48
CA GLU A 114 -6.21 14.28 -14.41
C GLU A 114 -4.83 14.26 -15.07
N SER A 115 -4.32 15.40 -15.49
CA SER A 115 -2.99 15.50 -16.14
C SER A 115 -1.84 15.11 -15.20
N ASN A 116 -1.91 15.53 -13.93
CA ASN A 116 -0.90 15.22 -12.92
C ASN A 116 -1.01 13.75 -12.49
N PHE A 117 -2.22 13.25 -12.34
CA PHE A 117 -2.47 11.84 -12.07
C PHE A 117 -1.89 10.95 -13.19
N ASN A 118 -2.11 11.30 -14.45
CA ASN A 118 -1.56 10.55 -15.58
C ASN A 118 -0.02 10.60 -15.61
N ASN A 119 0.59 11.74 -15.28
CA ASN A 119 2.05 11.85 -15.16
C ASN A 119 2.59 10.97 -14.02
N TRP A 120 1.90 10.94 -12.88
CA TRP A 120 2.25 10.05 -11.79
C TRP A 120 2.13 8.58 -12.22
N MET A 121 1.05 8.21 -12.89
CA MET A 121 0.80 6.86 -13.40
C MET A 121 1.94 6.40 -14.32
N GLU A 122 2.33 7.24 -15.29
CA GLU A 122 3.46 6.94 -16.18
C GLU A 122 4.80 6.83 -15.42
N SER A 123 5.01 7.65 -14.41
CA SER A 123 6.22 7.55 -13.59
C SER A 123 6.29 6.23 -12.82
N MET A 124 5.14 5.71 -12.37
CA MET A 124 5.04 4.44 -11.67
C MET A 124 5.29 3.23 -12.57
N LYS A 125 5.04 3.35 -13.87
CA LYS A 125 5.35 2.32 -14.88
C LYS A 125 6.83 2.29 -15.26
N THR A 126 7.56 3.36 -14.98
CA THR A 126 8.99 3.43 -15.27
C THR A 126 9.76 2.47 -14.34
N PRO A 127 10.55 1.52 -14.89
CA PRO A 127 11.33 0.62 -14.06
C PRO A 127 12.27 1.38 -13.12
N PRO A 128 12.44 0.92 -11.87
CA PRO A 128 13.38 1.56 -10.95
C PRO A 128 14.79 1.49 -11.52
N ARG A 129 15.56 2.54 -11.27
CA ARG A 129 16.98 2.53 -11.65
C ARG A 129 17.71 1.51 -10.77
N MET A 130 18.13 0.41 -11.37
CA MET A 130 18.94 -0.59 -10.68
C MET A 130 20.32 0.03 -10.38
N ASP A 131 20.65 0.07 -9.12
CA ASP A 131 21.94 0.55 -8.63
C ASP A 131 22.81 -0.65 -8.20
N THR A 132 24.10 -0.58 -8.49
CA THR A 132 25.10 -1.56 -8.03
C THR A 132 25.82 -1.08 -6.76
N SER A 133 25.23 -0.11 -6.05
CA SER A 133 25.77 0.43 -4.82
C SER A 133 25.81 -0.61 -3.70
N GLU A 134 26.65 -0.35 -2.71
CA GLU A 134 26.71 -1.12 -1.47
C GLU A 134 25.32 -1.20 -0.80
N GLY A 135 24.53 -0.12 -0.83
CA GLY A 135 23.17 -0.09 -0.29
C GLY A 135 22.23 -1.10 -0.96
N TYR A 136 22.38 -1.33 -2.26
CA TYR A 136 21.59 -2.38 -2.92
C TYR A 136 21.97 -3.78 -2.44
N GLY A 137 23.27 -4.04 -2.25
CA GLY A 137 23.76 -5.28 -1.66
C GLY A 137 23.19 -5.53 -0.25
N LEU A 138 23.16 -4.48 0.59
CA LEU A 138 22.55 -4.55 1.93
C LEU A 138 21.05 -4.79 1.87
N PHE A 139 20.35 -4.13 0.94
CA PHE A 139 18.93 -4.39 0.72
C PHE A 139 18.66 -5.85 0.38
N LEU A 140 19.41 -6.43 -0.55
CA LEU A 140 19.27 -7.85 -0.93
C LEU A 140 19.56 -8.79 0.24
N ALA A 141 20.55 -8.48 1.05
CA ALA A 141 20.95 -9.32 2.18
C ALA A 141 19.95 -9.29 3.36
N HIS A 142 19.29 -8.16 3.60
CA HIS A 142 18.56 -7.95 4.86
C HIS A 142 17.08 -7.59 4.69
N CYS A 143 16.66 -7.08 3.53
CA CYS A 143 15.33 -6.52 3.32
C CYS A 143 14.49 -7.30 2.29
N SER A 144 15.13 -7.89 1.27
CA SER A 144 14.46 -8.54 0.14
C SER A 144 13.66 -9.80 0.51
N MET A 145 13.89 -10.37 1.70
CA MET A 145 13.08 -11.47 2.22
C MET A 145 11.60 -11.07 2.44
N CYS A 146 11.36 -9.79 2.70
CA CYS A 146 10.03 -9.27 3.03
C CYS A 146 9.57 -8.19 2.05
N HIS A 147 10.49 -7.38 1.53
CA HIS A 147 10.21 -6.27 0.63
C HIS A 147 10.65 -6.59 -0.80
N SER A 148 9.78 -6.30 -1.76
CA SER A 148 10.14 -6.31 -3.16
C SER A 148 10.55 -4.92 -3.65
N ILE A 149 11.44 -4.89 -4.64
CA ILE A 149 11.78 -3.74 -5.48
C ILE A 149 11.71 -4.18 -6.94
N ASP A 150 10.64 -4.85 -7.28
CA ASP A 150 10.43 -5.33 -8.62
C ASP A 150 10.11 -4.17 -9.53
N SER A 151 10.91 -4.00 -10.57
CA SER A 151 10.40 -3.35 -11.77
C SER A 151 9.14 -4.10 -12.19
N TYR A 152 8.10 -3.38 -12.56
CA TYR A 152 6.97 -3.94 -13.25
C TYR A 152 7.49 -4.82 -14.41
N ASN A 153 7.58 -6.12 -14.17
CA ASN A 153 7.81 -7.10 -15.22
C ASN A 153 6.44 -7.57 -15.67
N GLU A 154 6.13 -7.37 -16.94
CA GLU A 154 4.89 -7.83 -17.59
C GLU A 154 4.58 -9.33 -17.36
N GLY A 155 5.49 -10.08 -16.77
CA GLY A 155 5.35 -11.51 -16.49
C GLY A 155 5.09 -11.86 -15.00
N SER A 156 5.21 -10.94 -14.05
CA SER A 156 5.00 -11.26 -12.62
C SER A 156 3.58 -10.98 -12.12
N TYR A 157 2.81 -10.20 -12.86
CA TYR A 157 1.37 -10.06 -12.70
C TYR A 157 0.74 -10.53 -14.02
N GLU A 158 0.20 -11.72 -14.05
CA GLU A 158 -0.52 -12.20 -15.23
C GLU A 158 -1.61 -11.19 -15.57
N LYS A 159 -1.51 -10.63 -16.78
CA LYS A 159 -2.42 -9.65 -17.38
C LYS A 159 -3.86 -10.15 -17.55
N GLU A 160 -4.18 -11.33 -17.02
CA GLU A 160 -5.44 -12.04 -17.21
C GLU A 160 -6.35 -12.11 -15.99
N LEU A 161 -5.98 -11.51 -14.85
CA LEU A 161 -6.87 -11.52 -13.69
C LEU A 161 -7.83 -10.33 -13.77
N THR A 162 -8.85 -10.47 -14.59
CA THR A 162 -10.02 -9.58 -14.54
C THR A 162 -10.73 -9.78 -13.20
N MET A 163 -11.38 -8.75 -12.67
CA MET A 163 -12.09 -8.77 -11.38
C MET A 163 -13.23 -9.81 -11.29
N GLN A 164 -13.46 -10.60 -12.34
CA GLN A 164 -14.43 -11.70 -12.42
C GLN A 164 -13.77 -13.07 -12.34
N ASP A 165 -12.44 -13.12 -12.18
CA ASP A 165 -11.71 -14.38 -12.20
C ASP A 165 -11.66 -14.98 -10.79
N GLU A 166 -12.36 -16.10 -10.59
CA GLU A 166 -12.34 -16.92 -9.37
C GLU A 166 -10.91 -17.39 -8.99
N ARG A 167 -9.94 -17.28 -9.92
CA ARG A 167 -8.51 -17.59 -9.70
C ARG A 167 -7.80 -16.61 -8.76
N TRP A 168 -8.34 -15.39 -8.51
CA TRP A 168 -7.80 -14.48 -7.48
C TRP A 168 -7.85 -15.15 -6.10
N ASP A 169 -8.95 -15.85 -5.81
CA ASP A 169 -9.12 -16.54 -4.55
C ASP A 169 -8.19 -17.77 -4.49
N ASP A 170 -8.04 -18.51 -5.58
CA ASP A 170 -7.17 -19.69 -5.65
C ASP A 170 -5.69 -19.33 -5.57
N TRP A 171 -5.23 -18.29 -6.24
CA TRP A 171 -3.82 -17.86 -6.19
C TRP A 171 -3.44 -17.35 -4.80
N TYR A 172 -4.37 -16.68 -4.13
CA TYR A 172 -4.13 -16.05 -2.84
C TYR A 172 -4.21 -17.03 -1.66
N PHE A 173 -5.13 -17.99 -1.71
CA PHE A 173 -5.36 -18.98 -0.65
C PHE A 173 -4.56 -20.28 -0.82
N ASN A 174 -4.09 -20.62 -2.03
CA ASN A 174 -3.31 -21.81 -2.31
C ASN A 174 -1.78 -21.62 -2.25
N GLN A 175 -1.28 -20.47 -1.82
CA GLN A 175 0.11 -20.36 -1.41
C GLN A 175 0.27 -21.17 -0.12
N GLU A 176 0.92 -22.35 -0.20
CA GLU A 176 1.31 -23.13 0.97
C GLU A 176 1.80 -22.22 2.10
N GLU A 177 1.44 -22.53 3.33
CA GLU A 177 1.68 -21.81 4.60
C GLU A 177 3.16 -21.43 4.89
N SER A 178 3.93 -21.04 3.91
CA SER A 178 5.09 -20.22 4.15
C SER A 178 4.57 -18.85 4.55
N VAL A 179 4.65 -18.53 5.83
CA VAL A 179 4.38 -17.22 6.42
C VAL A 179 5.20 -16.17 5.66
N ARG A 180 4.76 -15.78 4.49
CA ARG A 180 5.31 -14.60 3.81
C ARG A 180 4.87 -13.42 4.65
N VAL A 181 5.81 -12.87 5.40
CA VAL A 181 5.60 -11.60 6.07
C VAL A 181 5.32 -10.59 4.96
N SER A 182 4.05 -10.25 4.80
CA SER A 182 3.64 -9.25 3.83
C SER A 182 4.22 -7.90 4.25
N ALA A 183 5.03 -7.32 3.37
CA ALA A 183 5.65 -6.02 3.57
C ALA A 183 5.45 -5.15 2.32
N PRO A 184 5.42 -3.82 2.46
CA PRO A 184 5.25 -2.91 1.33
C PRO A 184 6.28 -3.15 0.22
N ASN A 185 5.83 -3.14 -1.03
CA ASN A 185 6.71 -3.02 -2.18
C ASN A 185 7.43 -1.66 -2.12
N LEU A 186 8.75 -1.64 -2.25
CA LEU A 186 9.57 -0.44 -2.13
C LEU A 186 10.05 0.13 -3.47
N THR A 187 9.55 -0.37 -4.60
CA THR A 187 9.98 0.01 -5.95
C THR A 187 10.07 1.52 -6.14
N HIS A 188 9.06 2.26 -5.80
CA HIS A 188 9.03 3.73 -5.94
C HIS A 188 9.05 4.44 -4.58
N LEU A 189 9.82 3.92 -3.61
CA LEU A 189 9.89 4.50 -2.27
C LEU A 189 10.28 5.99 -2.28
N GLY A 190 11.18 6.38 -3.17
CA GLY A 190 11.72 7.75 -3.24
C GLY A 190 10.70 8.84 -3.62
N ILE A 191 9.57 8.49 -4.21
CA ILE A 191 8.51 9.45 -4.55
C ILE A 191 7.37 9.48 -3.53
N ARG A 192 7.39 8.61 -2.53
CA ARG A 192 6.39 8.64 -1.45
C ARG A 192 6.54 9.87 -0.60
N THR A 193 5.44 10.34 -0.05
CA THR A 193 5.38 11.53 0.79
C THR A 193 5.45 11.21 2.27
N MET A 194 5.22 9.93 2.65
CA MET A 194 5.22 9.51 4.05
C MET A 194 5.78 8.09 4.24
N ILE A 195 6.19 7.79 5.48
CA ILE A 195 6.69 6.49 5.91
C ILE A 195 5.93 5.96 7.11
N ALA A 196 6.17 4.69 7.45
CA ALA A 196 5.63 4.02 8.63
C ALA A 196 4.08 4.04 8.72
N ALA A 197 3.38 3.95 7.58
CA ALA A 197 1.93 4.09 7.47
C ALA A 197 1.44 5.43 8.05
N GLY A 198 2.00 6.54 7.57
CA GLY A 198 1.59 7.90 7.91
C GLY A 198 2.04 8.42 9.26
N GLN A 199 3.08 7.84 9.85
CA GLN A 199 3.60 8.32 11.14
C GLN A 199 4.56 9.50 10.98
N LYS A 200 5.27 9.59 9.85
CA LYS A 200 6.25 10.64 9.55
C LYS A 200 6.26 10.94 8.05
N ASP A 201 6.69 12.15 7.72
CA ASP A 201 6.98 12.54 6.35
C ASP A 201 8.20 11.80 5.82
N MET A 202 8.22 11.55 4.50
CA MET A 202 9.34 10.93 3.82
C MET A 202 10.49 11.94 3.70
N THR A 203 11.44 11.84 4.61
CA THR A 203 12.74 12.52 4.52
C THR A 203 13.84 11.49 4.70
N LYS A 204 15.04 11.82 4.26
CA LYS A 204 16.21 10.95 4.43
C LYS A 204 16.45 10.63 5.92
N GLU A 205 16.34 11.62 6.78
CA GLU A 205 16.55 11.51 8.23
C GLU A 205 15.49 10.59 8.86
N ASN A 206 14.23 10.78 8.49
CA ASN A 206 13.14 9.94 8.98
C ASN A 206 13.25 8.51 8.47
N LEU A 207 13.68 8.31 7.21
CA LEU A 207 13.90 6.97 6.65
C LEU A 207 15.05 6.25 7.38
N ILE A 208 16.16 6.92 7.62
CA ILE A 208 17.29 6.36 8.41
C ILE A 208 16.83 5.99 9.82
N ALA A 209 16.11 6.89 10.49
CA ALA A 209 15.58 6.63 11.83
C ALA A 209 14.59 5.46 11.86
N TRP A 210 13.70 5.36 10.83
CA TRP A 210 12.79 4.24 10.66
C TRP A 210 13.52 2.91 10.48
N ILE A 211 14.56 2.88 9.62
CA ILE A 211 15.36 1.67 9.39
C ILE A 211 16.12 1.29 10.67
N LYS A 212 16.61 2.28 11.42
CA LYS A 212 17.36 2.03 12.66
C LYS A 212 16.48 1.44 13.76
N ASP A 213 15.32 2.01 14.02
CA ASP A 213 14.37 1.52 15.03
C ASP A 213 12.92 1.74 14.60
N PRO A 214 12.31 0.80 13.87
CA PRO A 214 10.91 0.92 13.45
C PRO A 214 9.93 1.05 14.61
N SER A 215 10.26 0.51 15.77
CA SER A 215 9.37 0.49 16.93
C SER A 215 9.20 1.86 17.59
N GLU A 216 10.19 2.74 17.44
CA GLU A 216 10.11 4.12 17.93
C GLU A 216 8.99 4.90 17.22
N PHE A 217 8.81 4.66 15.93
CA PHE A 217 7.74 5.30 15.13
C PHE A 217 6.42 4.55 15.23
N LYS A 218 6.49 3.24 15.18
CA LYS A 218 5.32 2.37 15.07
C LYS A 218 5.45 1.15 15.98
N ARG A 219 5.15 1.36 17.25
CA ARG A 219 5.18 0.27 18.23
C ARG A 219 4.29 -0.89 17.77
N GLY A 220 4.83 -2.10 17.80
CA GLY A 220 4.18 -3.32 17.37
C GLY A 220 4.36 -3.63 15.88
N THR A 221 5.18 -2.87 15.15
CA THR A 221 5.50 -3.18 13.74
C THR A 221 6.13 -4.56 13.59
N ARG A 222 5.67 -5.31 12.57
CA ARG A 222 6.25 -6.65 12.27
C ARG A 222 7.70 -6.56 11.82
N MET A 223 8.11 -5.49 11.15
CA MET A 223 9.49 -5.29 10.69
C MET A 223 10.48 -5.49 11.84
N GLN A 224 10.23 -4.87 13.01
CA GLN A 224 11.07 -5.00 14.19
C GLN A 224 11.11 -6.43 14.75
N SER A 225 9.98 -7.15 14.71
CA SER A 225 9.85 -8.45 15.37
C SER A 225 10.37 -9.61 14.52
N VAL A 226 10.40 -9.49 13.19
CA VAL A 226 10.70 -10.61 12.28
C VAL A 226 12.03 -10.48 11.57
N ALA A 227 12.51 -9.26 11.27
CA ALA A 227 13.74 -9.10 10.53
C ALA A 227 14.96 -9.38 11.42
N SER A 228 15.86 -10.21 10.89
CA SER A 228 17.05 -10.67 11.62
C SER A 228 17.98 -9.54 12.04
N VAL A 229 18.01 -8.45 11.28
CA VAL A 229 18.82 -7.25 11.56
C VAL A 229 18.49 -6.60 12.91
N TYR A 230 17.28 -6.82 13.45
CA TYR A 230 16.86 -6.29 14.76
C TYR A 230 16.98 -7.29 15.91
N LYS A 231 17.55 -8.47 15.70
CA LYS A 231 17.80 -9.42 16.78
C LYS A 231 18.79 -8.80 17.80
N GLY A 232 18.28 -8.47 18.98
CA GLY A 232 19.08 -7.83 20.03
C GLY A 232 18.82 -6.32 20.21
N GLY A 233 17.84 -5.75 19.52
CA GLY A 233 17.46 -4.35 19.65
C GLY A 233 17.51 -3.57 18.32
N PRO A 234 17.62 -2.24 18.36
CA PRO A 234 17.76 -1.41 17.17
C PRO A 234 18.92 -1.82 16.27
N ALA A 235 18.75 -1.68 14.95
CA ALA A 235 19.79 -2.01 14.00
C ALA A 235 21.02 -1.10 14.22
N LYS A 236 22.20 -1.73 14.27
CA LYS A 236 23.46 -1.00 14.31
C LYS A 236 23.87 -0.69 12.88
N LEU A 237 23.50 0.48 12.39
CA LEU A 237 23.83 0.91 11.02
C LEU A 237 25.35 1.06 10.77
N GLU A 238 26.16 1.07 11.83
CA GLU A 238 27.63 1.13 11.78
C GLU A 238 28.24 -0.23 11.40
N ASP A 239 27.47 -1.30 11.51
CA ASP A 239 27.90 -2.66 11.18
C ASP A 239 27.55 -3.05 9.72
N TYR A 240 27.01 -2.08 8.91
CA TYR A 240 26.57 -2.30 7.52
C TYR A 240 27.08 -1.22 6.56
#